data_6a204c96e98e33c8dc8d8a00af96c0b1
#
_entry.id   6a204c96e98e33c8dc8d8a00af96c0b1
#
_cell.length_a   1.000
_cell.length_b   1.000
_cell.length_c   1.000
_cell.angle_alpha   90.00
_cell.angle_beta   90.00
_cell.angle_gamma   90.00
#
_symmetry.space_group_name_H-M   'P 1'
#
loop_
_entity.id
_entity.type
_entity.pdbx_description
1 polymer ?
#
loop_
_entity_poly.entity_id
_entity_poly.type
_entity_poly.pdbx_seq_one_letter_code
_entity_poly.pdbx_strand_id
1 'polypeptide(L)'
;GMRMAQRAVKDKQPLNMRNYLLYGEWKDKSGLSKTEVKSLSPVYATNCTHCGWCQAWQDAGLLEYGKNYCTYVDKSLVKGFNRELSININSVLSQGGDVCRFEWLGSSFENSEEAQKFFAQKPRIESYTIKDFLYHTAHLLNAMFIGIQDKAGLDKATKIRDKAMADFRQMYGDEMADAVRYESMSTDFSKI
;
A
#
# COMPACT_ATOMS: atom_id res chain seq x y z
N GLY A 1 -0.85 7.54 0.58
CA GLY A 1 -1.13 8.47 -0.53
C GLY A 1 -0.65 9.89 -0.22
N MET A 2 -1.03 10.48 0.93
CA MET A 2 -0.68 11.88 1.27
C MET A 2 0.83 12.13 1.30
N ARG A 3 1.64 11.28 1.95
CA ARG A 3 3.11 11.44 1.94
C ARG A 3 3.72 11.31 0.55
N MET A 4 3.20 10.40 -0.28
CA MET A 4 3.60 10.29 -1.69
C MET A 4 3.34 11.60 -2.43
N ALA A 5 2.19 12.24 -2.19
CA ALA A 5 1.88 13.56 -2.75
C ALA A 5 2.83 14.65 -2.23
N GLN A 6 3.13 14.69 -0.93
CA GLN A 6 4.09 15.64 -0.35
C GLN A 6 5.48 15.50 -0.99
N ARG A 7 5.94 14.26 -1.26
CA ARG A 7 7.20 14.00 -1.98
C ARG A 7 7.16 14.53 -3.40
N ALA A 8 6.11 14.21 -4.15
CA ALA A 8 5.95 14.69 -5.52
C ALA A 8 5.95 16.23 -5.58
N VAL A 9 5.23 16.89 -4.68
CA VAL A 9 5.22 18.37 -4.57
C VAL A 9 6.61 18.93 -4.24
N LYS A 10 7.32 18.31 -3.30
CA LYS A 10 8.70 18.69 -2.96
C LYS A 10 9.64 18.60 -4.16
N ASP A 11 9.43 17.60 -5.00
CA ASP A 11 10.17 17.40 -6.25
C ASP A 11 9.61 18.24 -7.43
N LYS A 12 8.65 19.14 -7.17
CA LYS A 12 7.98 19.99 -8.18
C LYS A 12 7.30 19.17 -9.29
N GLN A 13 6.77 18.00 -8.94
CA GLN A 13 6.06 17.12 -9.87
C GLN A 13 4.54 17.28 -9.71
N PRO A 14 3.78 17.23 -10.82
CA PRO A 14 2.33 17.31 -10.76
C PRO A 14 1.73 16.05 -10.11
N LEU A 15 0.60 16.24 -9.40
CA LEU A 15 -0.12 15.15 -8.73
C LEU A 15 -1.06 14.42 -9.70
N ASN A 16 -0.49 13.83 -10.76
CA ASN A 16 -1.20 13.01 -11.75
C ASN A 16 -0.96 11.51 -11.52
N MET A 17 -1.70 10.66 -12.25
CA MET A 17 -1.62 9.21 -12.10
C MET A 17 -0.23 8.65 -12.46
N ARG A 18 0.47 9.22 -13.44
CA ARG A 18 1.82 8.78 -13.77
C ARG A 18 2.77 8.96 -12.57
N ASN A 19 2.74 10.12 -11.92
CA ASN A 19 3.58 10.37 -10.74
C ASN A 19 3.14 9.54 -9.52
N TYR A 20 1.84 9.27 -9.34
CA TYR A 20 1.41 8.28 -8.34
C TYR A 20 2.15 6.95 -8.49
N LEU A 21 2.30 6.45 -9.73
CA LEU A 21 2.98 5.17 -10.01
C LEU A 21 4.50 5.20 -9.72
N LEU A 22 5.12 6.40 -9.69
CA LEU A 22 6.54 6.57 -9.37
C LEU A 22 6.82 6.70 -7.88
N TYR A 23 5.95 7.38 -7.12
CA TYR A 23 6.20 7.80 -5.75
C TYR A 23 5.75 6.79 -4.68
N GLY A 24 5.60 5.52 -5.03
CA GLY A 24 5.27 4.46 -4.08
C GLY A 24 6.27 4.41 -2.91
N GLU A 25 5.77 4.12 -1.69
CA GLU A 25 6.57 4.05 -0.47
C GLU A 25 7.01 2.64 -0.09
N TRP A 26 6.57 1.63 -0.81
CA TRP A 26 6.97 0.25 -0.52
C TRP A 26 7.38 -0.50 -1.78
N LYS A 27 8.24 -1.49 -1.59
CA LYS A 27 8.73 -2.36 -2.65
C LYS A 27 8.78 -3.78 -2.12
N ASP A 28 8.22 -4.70 -2.90
CA ASP A 28 8.39 -6.12 -2.60
C ASP A 28 9.83 -6.54 -2.86
N LYS A 29 10.55 -6.82 -1.77
CA LYS A 29 11.92 -7.35 -1.81
C LYS A 29 11.95 -8.88 -1.77
N SER A 30 10.81 -9.51 -1.46
CA SER A 30 10.69 -10.97 -1.35
C SER A 30 10.53 -11.66 -2.69
N GLY A 31 10.11 -10.90 -3.74
CA GLY A 31 9.74 -11.45 -5.04
C GLY A 31 8.42 -12.22 -5.03
N LEU A 32 7.64 -12.10 -3.95
CA LEU A 32 6.35 -12.78 -3.81
C LEU A 32 5.24 -12.12 -4.62
N SER A 33 5.44 -10.90 -5.09
CA SER A 33 4.45 -10.22 -5.92
C SER A 33 4.91 -10.14 -7.37
N LYS A 34 4.01 -10.51 -8.28
CA LYS A 34 4.26 -10.46 -9.74
C LYS A 34 3.22 -9.59 -10.40
N THR A 35 3.69 -8.59 -11.13
CA THR A 35 2.83 -7.65 -11.86
C THR A 35 3.26 -7.59 -13.31
N GLU A 36 2.29 -7.68 -14.21
CA GLU A 36 2.47 -7.65 -15.65
C GLU A 36 1.72 -6.46 -16.25
N VAL A 37 2.31 -5.83 -17.27
CA VAL A 37 1.63 -4.80 -18.06
C VAL A 37 0.60 -5.48 -18.96
N LYS A 38 -0.65 -5.04 -18.85
CA LYS A 38 -1.76 -5.56 -19.66
C LYS A 38 -2.07 -4.65 -20.85
N SER A 39 -1.99 -3.34 -20.66
CA SER A 39 -2.25 -2.33 -21.69
C SER A 39 -1.42 -1.08 -21.42
N LEU A 40 -0.97 -0.43 -22.48
CA LEU A 40 -0.30 0.86 -22.41
C LEU A 40 -1.24 2.02 -22.77
N SER A 41 -2.19 1.79 -23.68
CA SER A 41 -3.13 2.78 -24.22
C SER A 41 -4.47 2.10 -24.57
N PRO A 42 -5.61 2.79 -24.52
CA PRO A 42 -5.83 4.19 -24.13
C PRO A 42 -5.69 4.44 -22.61
N VAL A 43 -5.67 3.39 -21.80
CA VAL A 43 -5.45 3.43 -20.35
C VAL A 43 -4.33 2.45 -19.98
N TYR A 44 -3.37 2.92 -19.21
CA TYR A 44 -2.36 2.05 -18.64
C TYR A 44 -3.00 1.06 -17.66
N ALA A 45 -2.81 -0.22 -17.90
CA ALA A 45 -3.39 -1.27 -17.09
C ALA A 45 -2.36 -2.35 -16.73
N THR A 46 -2.48 -2.88 -15.51
CA THR A 46 -1.60 -3.93 -14.99
C THR A 46 -2.41 -5.05 -14.35
N ASN A 47 -1.89 -6.27 -14.43
CA ASN A 47 -2.38 -7.43 -13.69
C ASN A 47 -1.35 -7.83 -12.63
N CYS A 48 -1.75 -7.86 -11.36
CA CYS A 48 -0.98 -8.55 -10.34
C CYS A 48 -1.43 -10.02 -10.34
N THR A 49 -0.57 -10.89 -10.84
CA THR A 49 -0.83 -12.32 -11.00
C THR A 49 -0.49 -13.11 -9.74
N HIS A 50 0.35 -12.54 -8.87
CA HIS A 50 0.69 -13.10 -7.58
C HIS A 50 0.90 -11.97 -6.58
N CYS A 51 0.29 -12.07 -5.41
CA CYS A 51 0.33 -11.02 -4.40
C CYS A 51 0.79 -11.60 -3.07
N GLY A 52 1.95 -11.14 -2.57
CA GLY A 52 2.50 -11.58 -1.29
C GLY A 52 1.57 -11.30 -0.10
N TRP A 53 0.78 -10.23 -0.13
CA TRP A 53 -0.22 -9.95 0.88
C TRP A 53 -1.34 -10.99 0.90
N CYS A 54 -1.85 -11.35 -0.29
CA CYS A 54 -2.90 -12.36 -0.41
C CYS A 54 -2.39 -13.72 0.08
N GLN A 55 -1.17 -14.10 -0.30
CA GLN A 55 -0.54 -15.33 0.15
C GLN A 55 -0.37 -15.35 1.67
N ALA A 56 0.17 -14.29 2.27
CA ALA A 56 0.35 -14.20 3.71
C ALA A 56 -0.97 -14.35 4.49
N TRP A 57 -2.07 -13.75 4.00
CA TRP A 57 -3.38 -13.95 4.62
C TRP A 57 -3.91 -15.38 4.46
N GLN A 58 -3.66 -16.03 3.32
CA GLN A 58 -4.03 -17.43 3.12
C GLN A 58 -3.28 -18.34 4.09
N ASP A 59 -1.96 -18.16 4.19
CA ASP A 59 -1.10 -18.97 5.06
C ASP A 59 -1.44 -18.79 6.54
N ALA A 60 -1.85 -17.60 6.93
CA ALA A 60 -2.30 -17.29 8.30
C ALA A 60 -3.77 -17.63 8.59
N GLY A 61 -4.55 -18.10 7.59
CA GLY A 61 -5.99 -18.34 7.74
C GLY A 61 -6.81 -17.06 7.91
N LEU A 62 -6.29 -15.91 7.46
CA LEU A 62 -6.87 -14.57 7.64
C LEU A 62 -7.41 -13.96 6.34
N LEU A 63 -7.58 -14.75 5.28
CA LEU A 63 -8.00 -14.24 3.95
C LEU A 63 -9.34 -13.49 4.00
N GLU A 64 -10.27 -13.89 4.85
CA GLU A 64 -11.55 -13.22 5.04
C GLU A 64 -11.36 -11.74 5.44
N TYR A 65 -10.41 -11.47 6.32
CA TYR A 65 -10.07 -10.10 6.73
C TYR A 65 -9.27 -9.35 5.65
N GLY A 66 -8.40 -10.06 4.94
CA GLY A 66 -7.65 -9.52 3.80
C GLY A 66 -8.54 -8.99 2.67
N LYS A 67 -9.72 -9.59 2.44
CA LYS A 67 -10.73 -9.08 1.50
C LYS A 67 -11.13 -7.64 1.80
N ASN A 68 -11.36 -7.33 3.08
CA ASN A 68 -11.71 -5.98 3.50
C ASN A 68 -10.59 -4.97 3.20
N TYR A 69 -9.35 -5.34 3.50
CA TYR A 69 -8.18 -4.50 3.19
C TYR A 69 -8.09 -4.21 1.69
N CYS A 70 -8.13 -5.23 0.83
CA CYS A 70 -8.04 -5.08 -0.63
C CYS A 70 -9.21 -4.29 -1.25
N THR A 71 -10.37 -4.28 -0.59
CA THR A 71 -11.52 -3.50 -1.07
C THR A 71 -11.23 -1.99 -1.07
N TYR A 72 -10.41 -1.53 -0.13
CA TYR A 72 -10.26 -0.09 0.14
C TYR A 72 -8.85 0.45 -0.09
N VAL A 73 -7.79 -0.35 0.13
CA VAL A 73 -6.41 0.15 0.20
C VAL A 73 -5.98 0.91 -1.04
N ASP A 74 -6.11 0.32 -2.22
CA ASP A 74 -5.58 0.92 -3.45
C ASP A 74 -6.34 2.21 -3.82
N LYS A 75 -7.67 2.18 -3.70
CA LYS A 75 -8.50 3.37 -3.92
C LYS A 75 -8.18 4.49 -2.93
N SER A 76 -7.94 4.13 -1.65
CA SER A 76 -7.59 5.09 -0.60
C SER A 76 -6.21 5.69 -0.82
N LEU A 77 -5.23 4.90 -1.29
CA LEU A 77 -3.90 5.38 -1.64
C LEU A 77 -3.95 6.41 -2.78
N VAL A 78 -4.67 6.08 -3.86
CA VAL A 78 -4.87 6.98 -5.01
C VAL A 78 -5.54 8.27 -4.58
N LYS A 79 -6.65 8.19 -3.82
CA LYS A 79 -7.36 9.37 -3.29
C LYS A 79 -6.53 10.18 -2.31
N GLY A 80 -5.68 9.54 -1.52
CA GLY A 80 -4.74 10.21 -0.62
C GLY A 80 -3.63 10.94 -1.37
N PHE A 81 -3.24 10.50 -2.56
CA PHE A 81 -2.29 11.18 -3.41
C PHE A 81 -2.91 12.42 -4.07
N ASN A 82 -4.07 12.25 -4.70
CA ASN A 82 -4.87 13.33 -5.25
C ASN A 82 -6.34 12.90 -5.31
N ARG A 83 -7.24 13.69 -4.70
CA ARG A 83 -8.67 13.38 -4.62
C ARG A 83 -9.37 13.28 -5.98
N GLU A 84 -8.83 13.93 -7.01
CA GLU A 84 -9.37 13.90 -8.37
C GLU A 84 -9.01 12.61 -9.13
N LEU A 85 -7.96 11.90 -8.70
CA LEU A 85 -7.55 10.65 -9.35
C LEU A 85 -8.50 9.50 -8.97
N SER A 86 -8.59 8.54 -9.87
CA SER A 86 -9.34 7.30 -9.65
C SER A 86 -8.66 6.12 -10.33
N ILE A 87 -9.01 4.93 -9.86
CA ILE A 87 -8.52 3.63 -10.36
C ILE A 87 -9.71 2.70 -10.49
N ASN A 88 -9.78 1.92 -11.57
CA ASN A 88 -10.68 0.78 -11.66
C ASN A 88 -9.94 -0.48 -11.20
N ILE A 89 -10.62 -1.29 -10.39
CA ILE A 89 -10.14 -2.60 -9.95
C ILE A 89 -11.23 -3.60 -10.32
N ASN A 90 -11.00 -4.33 -11.43
CA ASN A 90 -12.03 -5.16 -12.04
C ASN A 90 -11.99 -6.61 -11.57
N SER A 91 -10.94 -7.01 -10.86
CA SER A 91 -10.75 -8.32 -10.26
C SER A 91 -9.78 -8.22 -9.10
N VAL A 92 -9.91 -9.05 -8.07
CA VAL A 92 -9.06 -9.04 -6.86
C VAL A 92 -8.79 -10.48 -6.42
N LEU A 93 -7.51 -10.85 -6.29
CA LEU A 93 -7.07 -12.19 -5.87
C LEU A 93 -7.69 -12.62 -4.54
N SER A 94 -7.68 -11.75 -3.52
CA SER A 94 -8.22 -12.06 -2.21
C SER A 94 -9.75 -12.24 -2.21
N GLN A 95 -10.43 -11.87 -3.28
CA GLN A 95 -11.89 -12.00 -3.45
C GLN A 95 -12.27 -13.12 -4.43
N GLY A 96 -11.31 -13.99 -4.77
CA GLY A 96 -11.52 -15.14 -5.66
C GLY A 96 -11.31 -14.85 -7.14
N GLY A 97 -10.75 -13.70 -7.48
CA GLY A 97 -10.31 -13.42 -8.85
C GLY A 97 -9.00 -14.11 -9.20
N ASP A 98 -8.77 -14.38 -10.47
CA ASP A 98 -7.52 -14.98 -10.97
C ASP A 98 -6.34 -14.01 -10.91
N VAL A 99 -6.59 -12.71 -10.92
CA VAL A 99 -5.61 -11.63 -10.84
C VAL A 99 -6.21 -10.41 -10.13
N CYS A 100 -5.36 -9.52 -9.59
CA CYS A 100 -5.80 -8.15 -9.33
C CYS A 100 -5.60 -7.32 -10.60
N ARG A 101 -6.69 -6.85 -11.19
CA ARG A 101 -6.67 -6.08 -12.45
C ARG A 101 -6.87 -4.61 -12.17
N PHE A 102 -5.85 -3.82 -12.48
CA PHE A 102 -5.82 -2.39 -12.25
C PHE A 102 -5.84 -1.60 -13.56
N GLU A 103 -6.75 -0.64 -13.68
CA GLU A 103 -6.75 0.37 -14.73
C GLU A 103 -6.44 1.73 -14.10
N TRP A 104 -5.29 2.29 -14.45
CA TRP A 104 -4.76 3.53 -13.88
C TRP A 104 -5.29 4.73 -14.65
N LEU A 105 -6.51 5.19 -14.30
CA LEU A 105 -7.25 6.19 -15.07
C LEU A 105 -6.47 7.51 -15.15
N GLY A 106 -6.40 8.08 -16.36
CA GLY A 106 -5.62 9.28 -16.65
C GLY A 106 -4.10 9.02 -16.83
N SER A 107 -3.71 7.74 -16.93
CA SER A 107 -2.35 7.34 -17.32
C SER A 107 -2.39 6.50 -18.59
N SER A 108 -1.53 6.80 -19.55
CA SER A 108 -1.32 6.01 -20.77
C SER A 108 0.11 6.24 -21.27
N PHE A 109 0.57 5.32 -22.12
CA PHE A 109 1.85 5.41 -22.81
C PHE A 109 1.64 5.05 -24.29
N GLU A 110 2.30 5.79 -25.19
CA GLU A 110 2.17 5.55 -26.63
C GLU A 110 2.72 4.17 -27.04
N ASN A 111 3.83 3.78 -26.39
CA ASN A 111 4.51 2.52 -26.67
C ASN A 111 5.37 2.07 -25.46
N SER A 112 5.97 0.90 -25.58
CA SER A 112 6.80 0.30 -24.55
C SER A 112 8.07 1.10 -24.25
N GLU A 113 8.65 1.79 -25.23
CA GLU A 113 9.85 2.60 -25.04
C GLU A 113 9.57 3.82 -24.16
N GLU A 114 8.46 4.52 -24.41
CA GLU A 114 8.00 5.62 -23.55
C GLU A 114 7.78 5.15 -22.11
N ALA A 115 7.10 4.01 -21.94
CA ALA A 115 6.85 3.45 -20.63
C ALA A 115 8.16 3.09 -19.90
N GLN A 116 9.08 2.43 -20.56
CA GLN A 116 10.39 2.07 -20.01
C GLN A 116 11.19 3.31 -19.61
N LYS A 117 11.27 4.32 -20.49
CA LYS A 117 11.95 5.60 -20.21
C LYS A 117 11.33 6.30 -19.01
N PHE A 118 10.00 6.29 -18.91
CA PHE A 118 9.27 6.86 -17.79
C PHE A 118 9.61 6.14 -16.49
N PHE A 119 9.49 4.82 -16.44
CA PHE A 119 9.76 4.03 -15.24
C PHE A 119 11.26 3.89 -14.90
N ALA A 120 12.19 4.22 -15.82
CA ALA A 120 13.61 4.28 -15.53
C ALA A 120 13.97 5.30 -14.43
N GLN A 121 13.10 6.26 -14.15
CA GLN A 121 13.27 7.22 -13.06
C GLN A 121 12.98 6.61 -11.67
N LYS A 122 12.23 5.50 -11.63
CA LYS A 122 11.70 4.92 -10.40
C LYS A 122 12.79 4.54 -9.38
N PRO A 123 13.92 3.88 -9.75
CA PRO A 123 14.96 3.53 -8.78
C PRO A 123 15.55 4.75 -8.05
N ARG A 124 15.70 5.87 -8.74
CA ARG A 124 16.18 7.12 -8.12
C ARG A 124 15.16 7.67 -7.12
N ILE A 125 13.89 7.64 -7.45
CA ILE A 125 12.82 8.10 -6.56
C ILE A 125 12.69 7.14 -5.37
N GLU A 126 12.72 5.84 -5.59
CA GLU A 126 12.66 4.81 -4.56
C GLU A 126 13.78 4.93 -3.53
N SER A 127 14.98 5.42 -3.92
CA SER A 127 16.10 5.56 -3.01
C SER A 127 15.83 6.47 -1.80
N TYR A 128 14.82 7.34 -1.88
CA TYR A 128 14.42 8.25 -0.79
C TYR A 128 12.94 8.18 -0.41
N THR A 129 12.13 7.41 -1.12
CA THR A 129 10.69 7.27 -0.81
C THR A 129 10.36 5.97 -0.11
N ILE A 130 11.07 4.88 -0.42
CA ILE A 130 10.77 3.56 0.12
C ILE A 130 10.93 3.55 1.64
N LYS A 131 9.92 2.99 2.30
CA LYS A 131 9.91 2.63 3.70
C LYS A 131 9.94 1.12 3.86
N ASP A 132 10.46 0.63 4.97
CA ASP A 132 10.48 -0.80 5.27
C ASP A 132 9.11 -1.31 5.77
N PHE A 133 8.99 -2.61 5.93
CA PHE A 133 7.76 -3.21 6.42
C PHE A 133 7.50 -2.95 7.90
N LEU A 134 8.52 -2.69 8.70
CA LEU A 134 8.34 -2.26 10.09
C LEU A 134 7.55 -0.96 10.13
N TYR A 135 7.98 0.05 9.35
CA TYR A 135 7.28 1.33 9.23
C TYR A 135 5.83 1.17 8.77
N HIS A 136 5.59 0.34 7.72
CA HIS A 136 4.23 0.14 7.21
C HIS A 136 3.32 -0.58 8.19
N THR A 137 3.84 -1.60 8.89
CA THR A 137 3.09 -2.34 9.91
C THR A 137 2.75 -1.46 11.11
N ALA A 138 3.72 -0.66 11.57
CA ALA A 138 3.53 0.29 12.65
C ALA A 138 2.53 1.40 12.29
N HIS A 139 2.60 1.91 11.05
CA HIS A 139 1.62 2.88 10.54
C HIS A 139 0.20 2.29 10.48
N LEU A 140 0.05 1.04 10.04
CA LEU A 140 -1.24 0.37 10.03
C LEU A 140 -1.80 0.23 11.44
N LEU A 141 -0.98 -0.24 12.40
CA LEU A 141 -1.36 -0.37 13.80
C LEU A 141 -1.82 0.98 14.39
N ASN A 142 -1.06 2.05 14.15
CA ASN A 142 -1.39 3.41 14.61
C ASN A 142 -2.70 3.90 14.00
N ALA A 143 -2.86 3.79 12.67
CA ALA A 143 -4.05 4.25 11.97
C ALA A 143 -5.33 3.49 12.41
N MET A 144 -5.22 2.19 12.60
CA MET A 144 -6.34 1.38 13.12
C MET A 144 -6.66 1.73 14.57
N PHE A 145 -5.66 1.95 15.42
CA PHE A 145 -5.86 2.37 16.80
C PHE A 145 -6.63 3.69 16.86
N ILE A 146 -6.19 4.71 16.11
CA ILE A 146 -6.86 6.02 16.04
C ILE A 146 -8.30 5.86 15.52
N GLY A 147 -8.50 5.13 14.43
CA GLY A 147 -9.83 4.91 13.86
C GLY A 147 -10.80 4.20 14.81
N ILE A 148 -10.32 3.23 15.59
CA ILE A 148 -11.14 2.55 16.61
C ILE A 148 -11.41 3.48 17.80
N GLN A 149 -10.39 4.24 18.23
CA GLN A 149 -10.55 5.21 19.31
C GLN A 149 -11.63 6.24 18.98
N ASP A 150 -11.60 6.79 17.79
CA ASP A 150 -12.58 7.78 17.32
C ASP A 150 -14.02 7.23 17.27
N LYS A 151 -14.17 5.94 16.97
CA LYS A 151 -15.49 5.29 16.82
C LYS A 151 -16.00 4.65 18.10
N ALA A 152 -15.12 4.15 18.94
CA ALA A 152 -15.50 3.25 20.03
C ALA A 152 -14.85 3.58 21.39
N GLY A 153 -14.06 4.65 21.44
CA GLY A 153 -13.39 5.14 22.64
C GLY A 153 -12.05 4.48 22.95
N LEU A 154 -11.27 5.14 23.80
CA LEU A 154 -9.87 4.77 24.13
C LEU A 154 -9.75 3.37 24.72
N ASP A 155 -10.62 3.02 25.69
CA ASP A 155 -10.55 1.73 26.38
C ASP A 155 -10.71 0.56 25.41
N LYS A 156 -11.65 0.67 24.47
CA LYS A 156 -11.89 -0.37 23.47
C LYS A 156 -10.74 -0.45 22.47
N ALA A 157 -10.23 0.68 22.01
CA ALA A 157 -9.07 0.73 21.12
C ALA A 157 -7.84 0.10 21.78
N THR A 158 -7.58 0.39 23.05
CA THR A 158 -6.47 -0.18 23.82
C THR A 158 -6.60 -1.70 23.93
N LYS A 159 -7.76 -2.22 24.33
CA LYS A 159 -7.99 -3.67 24.44
C LYS A 159 -7.79 -4.40 23.12
N ILE A 160 -8.29 -3.83 22.01
CA ILE A 160 -8.14 -4.43 20.66
C ILE A 160 -6.67 -4.41 20.22
N ARG A 161 -5.96 -3.28 20.39
CA ARG A 161 -4.54 -3.18 20.09
C ARG A 161 -3.72 -4.18 20.89
N ASP A 162 -3.93 -4.24 22.20
CA ASP A 162 -3.13 -5.08 23.08
C ASP A 162 -3.36 -6.58 22.77
N LYS A 163 -4.60 -6.96 22.44
CA LYS A 163 -4.87 -8.31 21.95
C LYS A 163 -4.17 -8.59 20.61
N ALA A 164 -4.32 -7.71 19.62
CA ALA A 164 -3.67 -7.86 18.31
C ALA A 164 -2.13 -7.96 18.45
N MET A 165 -1.54 -7.17 19.34
CA MET A 165 -0.09 -7.23 19.61
C MET A 165 0.33 -8.50 20.34
N ALA A 166 -0.53 -9.08 21.20
CA ALA A 166 -0.27 -10.38 21.81
C ALA A 166 -0.27 -11.50 20.76
N ASP A 167 -1.27 -11.51 19.87
CA ASP A 167 -1.36 -12.47 18.77
C ASP A 167 -0.16 -12.32 17.80
N PHE A 168 0.21 -11.08 17.46
CA PHE A 168 1.38 -10.77 16.62
C PHE A 168 2.70 -11.25 17.27
N ARG A 169 2.86 -11.04 18.57
CA ARG A 169 4.01 -11.51 19.35
C ARG A 169 4.14 -13.04 19.32
N GLN A 170 3.03 -13.72 19.44
CA GLN A 170 3.02 -15.19 19.37
C GLN A 170 3.46 -15.69 17.98
N MET A 171 3.15 -14.98 16.90
CA MET A 171 3.48 -15.35 15.53
C MET A 171 4.91 -14.97 15.13
N TYR A 172 5.41 -13.81 15.58
CA TYR A 172 6.63 -13.19 15.05
C TYR A 172 7.70 -12.90 16.11
N GLY A 173 7.44 -13.21 17.38
CA GLY A 173 8.37 -13.05 18.50
C GLY A 173 8.35 -11.66 19.15
N ASP A 174 9.02 -11.57 20.30
CA ASP A 174 9.03 -10.37 21.16
C ASP A 174 9.70 -9.18 20.48
N GLU A 175 10.87 -9.39 19.88
CA GLU A 175 11.65 -8.31 19.26
C GLU A 175 10.86 -7.58 18.17
N MET A 176 10.20 -8.31 17.27
CA MET A 176 9.42 -7.71 16.20
C MET A 176 8.17 -7.02 16.76
N ALA A 177 7.50 -7.61 17.74
CA ALA A 177 6.31 -7.02 18.34
C ALA A 177 6.63 -5.71 19.08
N ASP A 178 7.73 -5.69 19.82
CA ASP A 178 8.16 -4.49 20.54
C ASP A 178 8.61 -3.39 19.58
N ALA A 179 9.31 -3.74 18.49
CA ALA A 179 9.68 -2.77 17.45
C ALA A 179 8.46 -2.13 16.78
N VAL A 180 7.47 -2.95 16.36
CA VAL A 180 6.22 -2.45 15.76
C VAL A 180 5.44 -1.55 16.73
N ARG A 181 5.33 -1.97 17.99
CA ARG A 181 4.65 -1.19 19.03
C ARG A 181 5.33 0.16 19.26
N TYR A 182 6.64 0.14 19.44
CA TYR A 182 7.43 1.36 19.64
C TYR A 182 7.29 2.34 18.48
N GLU A 183 7.54 1.86 17.25
CA GLU A 183 7.45 2.67 16.04
C GLU A 183 6.04 3.25 15.85
N SER A 184 4.98 2.47 16.15
CA SER A 184 3.59 2.93 16.04
C SER A 184 3.23 4.08 16.97
N MET A 185 3.95 4.25 18.06
CA MET A 185 3.68 5.28 19.07
C MET A 185 4.63 6.48 18.96
N SER A 186 5.84 6.29 18.40
CA SER A 186 6.90 7.32 18.37
C SER A 186 6.98 8.05 17.04
N THR A 187 6.43 7.48 15.95
CA THR A 187 6.57 8.06 14.61
C THR A 187 5.36 8.91 14.22
N ASP A 188 5.64 10.11 13.70
CA ASP A 188 4.62 10.96 13.07
C ASP A 188 4.44 10.54 11.59
N PHE A 189 3.47 9.65 11.36
CA PHE A 189 3.18 9.11 10.03
C PHE A 189 2.53 10.11 9.07
N SER A 190 2.28 11.34 9.47
CA SER A 190 1.78 12.41 8.58
C SER A 190 2.90 13.11 7.81
N LYS A 191 4.15 12.96 8.24
CA LYS A 191 5.33 13.64 7.69
C LYS A 191 6.17 12.76 6.76
N ILE A 192 6.86 13.43 5.84
CA ILE A 192 7.85 12.85 4.92
C ILE A 192 9.28 12.97 5.44
#